data_7a3d85050aa46e5380831fea5e422dd0
#
_entry.id   7a3d85050aa46e5380831fea5e422dd0
#
_cell.length_a   1.000
_cell.length_b   1.000
_cell.length_c   1.000
_cell.angle_alpha   90.00
_cell.angle_beta   90.00
_cell.angle_gamma   90.00
#
_symmetry.space_group_name_H-M   'P 1'
#
loop_
_entity.id
_entity.type
_entity.pdbx_description
1 polymer ?
#
loop_
_entity_poly.entity_id
_entity_poly.type
_entity_poly.pdbx_seq_one_letter_code
_entity_poly.pdbx_strand_id
1 'polypeptide(L)'
;MQVAIPDAEVAAGLNLAPDEFAPEIPQTGHFDRPNMSAGIMTAGSTMDRSMAVRAALKAGVLGVFIGMIPFLGIVLTGALAVYFYRRESGFVLPAALGSRLGGAAGVVAFAINALLMTIRIFVFHAQQEYTDFFLKIAQRFGTNPADPDLQATLHNLFTPAGLALTFFFWMIIAVVLASVGGTLASLFLRPRNTRL
;
A
#
# COMPACT_ATOMS: atom_id res chain seq x y z
N MET A 1 -45.81 -10.94 52.95
CA MET A 1 -46.42 -9.66 52.55
C MET A 1 -46.50 -9.68 51.03
N GLN A 2 -47.65 -10.11 50.47
CA GLN A 2 -47.93 -10.17 49.06
C GLN A 2 -48.68 -8.88 48.70
N VAL A 3 -48.15 -8.11 47.76
CA VAL A 3 -48.83 -6.93 47.21
C VAL A 3 -49.61 -7.42 46.00
N ALA A 4 -50.92 -7.34 46.09
CA ALA A 4 -51.84 -7.62 45.00
C ALA A 4 -51.85 -6.48 44.02
N ILE A 5 -51.73 -6.81 42.73
CA ILE A 5 -51.87 -5.89 41.60
C ILE A 5 -53.37 -5.91 41.23
N PRO A 6 -54.04 -4.74 41.16
CA PRO A 6 -55.45 -4.72 40.73
C PRO A 6 -55.54 -4.81 39.19
N ASP A 7 -56.54 -5.56 38.77
CA ASP A 7 -56.91 -5.89 37.41
C ASP A 7 -57.19 -4.66 36.55
N ALA A 8 -56.67 -4.66 35.36
CA ALA A 8 -56.93 -3.72 34.28
C ALA A 8 -58.24 -4.06 33.56
N GLU A 9 -59.34 -3.51 34.06
CA GLU A 9 -60.60 -3.53 33.37
C GLU A 9 -61.18 -2.13 33.28
N VAL A 10 -60.69 -1.34 32.33
CA VAL A 10 -61.39 -0.19 31.69
C VAL A 10 -60.57 0.25 30.46
N ALA A 11 -60.74 -0.33 29.33
CA ALA A 11 -60.45 0.28 28.06
C ALA A 11 -61.18 -0.43 26.91
N ALA A 12 -62.46 -0.64 27.08
CA ALA A 12 -63.32 -0.99 25.95
C ALA A 12 -64.12 0.25 25.60
N GLY A 13 -63.77 0.94 24.53
CA GLY A 13 -64.68 1.93 23.99
C GLY A 13 -64.06 3.20 23.41
N LEU A 14 -62.96 3.13 22.68
CA LEU A 14 -62.64 4.20 21.73
C LEU A 14 -62.18 3.61 20.40
N ASN A 15 -63.16 3.24 19.60
CA ASN A 15 -62.94 2.84 18.21
C ASN A 15 -62.76 4.14 17.41
N LEU A 16 -61.54 4.68 17.48
CA LEU A 16 -61.10 5.76 16.58
C LEU A 16 -60.62 5.08 15.32
N ALA A 17 -61.38 5.26 14.23
CA ALA A 17 -60.95 4.83 12.91
C ALA A 17 -59.54 5.36 12.62
N PRO A 18 -58.61 4.50 12.24
CA PRO A 18 -57.28 4.95 11.83
C PRO A 18 -57.40 5.54 10.42
N ASP A 19 -56.63 6.58 10.16
CA ASP A 19 -56.14 6.96 8.86
C ASP A 19 -57.03 7.79 7.93
N GLU A 20 -57.23 9.05 8.29
CA GLU A 20 -57.55 10.02 7.23
C GLU A 20 -56.70 11.32 7.27
N PHE A 21 -55.70 11.41 8.14
CA PHE A 21 -54.78 12.55 8.17
C PHE A 21 -53.35 12.15 8.54
N ALA A 22 -52.79 11.15 7.85
CA ALA A 22 -51.35 11.00 7.79
C ALA A 22 -50.87 11.94 6.65
N PRO A 23 -50.14 13.03 6.91
CA PRO A 23 -49.49 13.75 5.84
C PRO A 23 -48.50 12.77 5.19
N GLU A 24 -48.68 12.52 3.88
CA GLU A 24 -47.68 11.85 3.05
C GLU A 24 -46.38 12.61 3.20
N ILE A 25 -45.53 12.15 4.10
CA ILE A 25 -44.13 12.57 4.13
C ILE A 25 -43.57 12.07 2.82
N PRO A 26 -43.13 12.96 1.89
CA PRO A 26 -42.48 12.52 0.68
C PRO A 26 -41.32 11.63 1.15
N GLN A 27 -41.34 10.36 0.75
CA GLN A 27 -40.21 9.46 0.94
C GLN A 27 -39.05 10.11 0.21
N THR A 28 -38.34 10.98 0.93
CA THR A 28 -37.05 11.50 0.50
C THR A 28 -36.24 10.29 0.15
N GLY A 29 -35.95 10.21 -1.15
CA GLY A 29 -35.32 9.08 -1.80
C GLY A 29 -34.31 8.42 -0.87
N HIS A 30 -34.50 7.14 -0.71
CA HIS A 30 -33.59 6.26 -0.01
C HIS A 30 -32.24 6.42 -0.70
N PHE A 31 -31.49 7.42 -0.29
CA PHE A 31 -30.07 7.47 -0.57
C PHE A 31 -29.53 6.19 0.08
N ASP A 32 -29.40 5.14 -0.74
CA ASP A 32 -28.59 3.99 -0.42
C ASP A 32 -27.20 4.55 -0.11
N ARG A 33 -27.01 4.99 1.14
CA ARG A 33 -25.69 5.15 1.68
C ARG A 33 -25.08 3.76 1.58
N PRO A 34 -24.06 3.57 0.72
CA PRO A 34 -23.37 2.29 0.71
C PRO A 34 -23.01 2.03 2.16
N ASN A 35 -23.45 0.90 2.68
CA ASN A 35 -23.29 0.49 4.06
C ASN A 35 -21.79 0.40 4.32
N MET A 36 -21.19 1.55 4.69
CA MET A 36 -19.76 1.66 5.04
C MET A 36 -19.55 1.10 6.45
N SER A 37 -20.08 -0.08 6.71
CA SER A 37 -19.51 -0.89 7.76
C SER A 37 -18.10 -1.26 7.27
N ALA A 38 -17.09 -0.56 7.77
CA ALA A 38 -15.69 -0.85 7.53
C ALA A 38 -15.43 -2.31 7.94
N GLY A 39 -15.73 -3.22 7.02
CA GLY A 39 -15.57 -4.66 7.22
C GLY A 39 -14.09 -4.94 7.38
N ILE A 40 -13.69 -5.48 8.51
CA ILE A 40 -12.34 -6.02 8.68
C ILE A 40 -12.28 -7.26 7.79
N MET A 41 -11.49 -7.22 6.72
CA MET A 41 -11.21 -8.42 5.95
C MET A 41 -10.54 -9.44 6.87
N THR A 42 -11.21 -10.57 7.08
CA THR A 42 -10.61 -11.71 7.76
C THR A 42 -9.54 -12.35 6.87
N ALA A 43 -8.57 -13.05 7.45
CA ALA A 43 -7.44 -13.63 6.72
C ALA A 43 -7.81 -14.58 5.55
N GLY A 44 -9.07 -14.97 5.45
CA GLY A 44 -9.63 -15.80 4.36
C GLY A 44 -10.38 -15.01 3.28
N SER A 45 -10.57 -13.70 3.41
CA SER A 45 -11.23 -12.90 2.38
C SER A 45 -10.31 -12.73 1.17
N THR A 46 -10.82 -13.07 0.00
CA THR A 46 -10.09 -12.89 -1.26
C THR A 46 -9.99 -11.40 -1.56
N MET A 47 -8.74 -10.90 -1.60
CA MET A 47 -8.45 -9.53 -2.04
C MET A 47 -8.88 -9.36 -3.50
N ASP A 48 -9.63 -8.32 -3.83
CA ASP A 48 -9.94 -8.01 -5.23
C ASP A 48 -8.64 -7.72 -5.99
N ARG A 49 -8.27 -8.65 -6.87
CA ARG A 49 -7.03 -8.58 -7.63
C ARG A 49 -6.95 -7.33 -8.50
N SER A 50 -8.08 -6.89 -9.05
CA SER A 50 -8.13 -5.73 -9.94
C SER A 50 -7.81 -4.45 -9.20
N MET A 51 -8.38 -4.27 -8.01
CA MET A 51 -8.11 -3.12 -7.14
C MET A 51 -6.67 -3.15 -6.59
N ALA A 52 -6.20 -4.35 -6.22
CA ALA A 52 -4.84 -4.51 -5.72
C ALA A 52 -3.79 -4.15 -6.76
N VAL A 53 -3.96 -4.60 -8.00
CA VAL A 53 -3.05 -4.27 -9.11
C VAL A 53 -3.07 -2.77 -9.40
N ARG A 54 -4.24 -2.14 -9.45
CA ARG A 54 -4.35 -0.68 -9.66
C ARG A 54 -3.67 0.11 -8.55
N ALA A 55 -3.88 -0.28 -7.30
CA ALA A 55 -3.25 0.37 -6.16
C ALA A 55 -1.72 0.19 -6.17
N ALA A 56 -1.23 -1.02 -6.46
CA ALA A 56 0.19 -1.30 -6.58
C ALA A 56 0.83 -0.51 -7.74
N LEU A 57 0.14 -0.39 -8.86
CA LEU A 57 0.62 0.33 -10.04
C LEU A 57 0.71 1.84 -9.77
N LYS A 58 -0.34 2.44 -9.18
CA LYS A 58 -0.33 3.86 -8.77
C LYS A 58 0.78 4.15 -7.75
N ALA A 59 0.92 3.28 -6.74
CA ALA A 59 1.96 3.43 -5.74
C ALA A 59 3.36 3.22 -6.34
N GLY A 60 3.53 2.26 -7.25
CA GLY A 60 4.79 2.00 -7.94
C GLY A 60 5.25 3.18 -8.79
N VAL A 61 4.34 3.77 -9.58
CA VAL A 61 4.65 4.96 -10.39
C VAL A 61 5.04 6.15 -9.50
N LEU A 62 4.25 6.43 -8.44
CA LEU A 62 4.59 7.49 -7.48
C LEU A 62 5.90 7.19 -6.73
N GLY A 63 6.15 5.91 -6.44
CA GLY A 63 7.35 5.46 -5.77
C GLY A 63 8.63 5.77 -6.54
N VAL A 64 8.59 5.84 -7.87
CA VAL A 64 9.74 6.27 -8.70
C VAL A 64 10.17 7.69 -8.35
N PHE A 65 9.21 8.60 -8.16
CA PHE A 65 9.51 9.99 -7.80
C PHE A 65 9.99 10.14 -6.35
N ILE A 66 9.43 9.34 -5.44
CA ILE A 66 9.81 9.34 -4.01
C ILE A 66 11.13 8.59 -3.81
N GLY A 67 11.48 7.71 -4.74
CA GLY A 67 12.69 6.88 -4.72
C GLY A 67 14.01 7.67 -4.77
N MET A 68 13.98 8.99 -4.98
CA MET A 68 15.18 9.85 -4.80
C MET A 68 15.76 9.78 -3.38
N ILE A 69 14.95 9.39 -2.38
CA ILE A 69 15.44 9.13 -1.03
C ILE A 69 15.66 7.61 -0.90
N PRO A 70 16.92 7.15 -0.93
CA PRO A 70 17.22 5.72 -0.88
C PRO A 70 16.62 5.09 0.39
N PHE A 71 16.17 3.85 0.29
CA PHE A 71 15.52 3.05 1.32
C PHE A 71 14.17 3.59 1.81
N LEU A 72 14.08 4.84 2.23
CA LEU A 72 12.83 5.44 2.73
C LEU A 72 11.77 5.53 1.63
N GLY A 73 12.17 5.90 0.41
CA GLY A 73 11.27 5.96 -0.74
C GLY A 73 10.63 4.60 -1.06
N ILE A 74 11.39 3.51 -0.94
CA ILE A 74 10.89 2.15 -1.18
C ILE A 74 9.87 1.74 -0.11
N VAL A 75 10.16 2.03 1.16
CA VAL A 75 9.23 1.76 2.28
C VAL A 75 7.95 2.56 2.11
N LEU A 76 8.05 3.84 1.75
CA LEU A 76 6.89 4.69 1.47
C LEU A 76 6.06 4.19 0.28
N THR A 77 6.69 3.64 -0.76
CA THR A 77 5.98 3.04 -1.89
C THR A 77 5.08 1.90 -1.43
N GLY A 78 5.58 1.02 -0.56
CA GLY A 78 4.77 -0.04 0.04
C GLY A 78 3.62 0.49 0.90
N ALA A 79 3.87 1.55 1.68
CA ALA A 79 2.85 2.20 2.50
C ALA A 79 1.76 2.86 1.65
N LEU A 80 2.14 3.54 0.56
CA LEU A 80 1.22 4.16 -0.39
C LEU A 80 0.31 3.14 -1.08
N ALA A 81 0.82 1.95 -1.40
CA ALA A 81 0.00 0.89 -1.99
C ALA A 81 -1.16 0.50 -1.07
N VAL A 82 -0.88 0.33 0.22
CA VAL A 82 -1.91 0.04 1.23
C VAL A 82 -2.88 1.21 1.39
N TYR A 83 -2.37 2.43 1.40
CA TYR A 83 -3.20 3.63 1.48
C TYR A 83 -4.17 3.77 0.30
N PHE A 84 -3.67 3.61 -0.94
CA PHE A 84 -4.52 3.67 -2.13
C PHE A 84 -5.55 2.53 -2.16
N TYR A 85 -5.13 1.31 -1.84
CA TYR A 85 -6.06 0.20 -1.77
C TYR A 85 -7.18 0.47 -0.76
N ARG A 86 -6.84 0.92 0.45
CA ARG A 86 -7.82 1.29 1.47
C ARG A 86 -8.76 2.38 1.02
N ARG A 87 -8.24 3.39 0.33
CA ARG A 87 -9.04 4.50 -0.19
C ARG A 87 -10.05 4.04 -1.24
N GLU A 88 -9.68 3.07 -2.07
CA GLU A 88 -10.56 2.54 -3.13
C GLU A 88 -11.53 1.47 -2.61
N SER A 89 -11.08 0.59 -1.72
CA SER A 89 -11.87 -0.53 -1.21
C SER A 89 -12.70 -0.21 0.03
N GLY A 90 -12.31 0.80 0.81
CA GLY A 90 -12.90 1.11 2.11
C GLY A 90 -12.56 0.10 3.23
N PHE A 91 -11.85 -1.00 2.90
CA PHE A 91 -11.53 -2.06 3.85
C PHE A 91 -10.18 -1.85 4.53
N VAL A 92 -10.10 -2.29 5.80
CA VAL A 92 -8.84 -2.32 6.55
C VAL A 92 -8.14 -3.65 6.28
N LEU A 93 -6.93 -3.58 5.71
CA LEU A 93 -6.16 -4.77 5.39
C LEU A 93 -5.47 -5.33 6.65
N PRO A 94 -5.47 -6.67 6.83
CA PRO A 94 -4.58 -7.32 7.77
C PRO A 94 -3.11 -7.18 7.32
N ALA A 95 -2.17 -7.21 8.27
CA ALA A 95 -0.74 -7.01 8.03
C ALA A 95 -0.18 -7.93 6.93
N ALA A 96 -0.63 -9.19 6.88
CA ALA A 96 -0.20 -10.16 5.87
C ALA A 96 -0.62 -9.75 4.44
N LEU A 97 -1.80 -9.17 4.25
CA LEU A 97 -2.22 -8.67 2.95
C LEU A 97 -1.53 -7.33 2.62
N GLY A 98 -1.29 -6.49 3.64
CA GLY A 98 -0.51 -5.26 3.50
C GLY A 98 0.91 -5.52 3.01
N SER A 99 1.58 -6.54 3.54
CA SER A 99 2.93 -6.92 3.09
C SER A 99 2.96 -7.40 1.64
N ARG A 100 1.99 -8.24 1.24
CA ARG A 100 1.87 -8.73 -0.15
C ARG A 100 1.62 -7.58 -1.13
N LEU A 101 0.75 -6.66 -0.77
CA LEU A 101 0.44 -5.49 -1.60
C LEU A 101 1.64 -4.55 -1.70
N GLY A 102 2.32 -4.31 -0.57
CA GLY A 102 3.56 -3.53 -0.53
C GLY A 102 4.65 -4.16 -1.37
N GLY A 103 4.86 -5.48 -1.25
CA GLY A 103 5.81 -6.21 -2.07
C GLY A 103 5.51 -6.12 -3.57
N ALA A 104 4.24 -6.27 -3.97
CA ALA A 104 3.82 -6.10 -5.36
C ALA A 104 4.12 -4.69 -5.88
N ALA A 105 3.85 -3.65 -5.08
CA ALA A 105 4.21 -2.27 -5.44
C ALA A 105 5.73 -2.07 -5.55
N GLY A 106 6.51 -2.73 -4.68
CA GLY A 106 7.97 -2.74 -4.76
C GLY A 106 8.50 -3.35 -6.06
N VAL A 107 7.91 -4.47 -6.52
CA VAL A 107 8.26 -5.08 -7.82
C VAL A 107 7.97 -4.11 -8.96
N VAL A 108 6.79 -3.47 -8.97
CA VAL A 108 6.42 -2.50 -10.03
C VAL A 108 7.37 -1.30 -10.02
N ALA A 109 7.62 -0.70 -8.87
CA ALA A 109 8.53 0.44 -8.74
C ALA A 109 9.95 0.06 -9.18
N PHE A 110 10.43 -1.11 -8.78
CA PHE A 110 11.72 -1.63 -9.19
C PHE A 110 11.80 -1.85 -10.71
N ALA A 111 10.78 -2.48 -11.31
CA ALA A 111 10.76 -2.73 -12.75
C ALA A 111 10.85 -1.42 -13.56
N ILE A 112 10.11 -0.37 -13.15
CA ILE A 112 10.17 0.94 -13.79
C ILE A 112 11.56 1.56 -13.63
N ASN A 113 12.13 1.54 -12.42
CA ASN A 113 13.47 2.05 -12.17
C ASN A 113 14.56 1.28 -12.95
N ALA A 114 14.47 -0.05 -12.99
CA ALA A 114 15.39 -0.88 -13.74
C ALA A 114 15.33 -0.58 -15.23
N LEU A 115 14.11 -0.40 -15.78
CA LEU A 115 13.92 -0.01 -17.17
C LEU A 115 14.55 1.36 -17.46
N LEU A 116 14.27 2.37 -16.62
CA LEU A 116 14.84 3.70 -16.77
C LEU A 116 16.36 3.69 -16.66
N MET A 117 16.91 2.93 -15.71
CA MET A 117 18.36 2.77 -15.55
C MET A 117 19.00 2.06 -16.75
N THR A 118 18.35 1.03 -17.27
CA THR A 118 18.81 0.32 -18.47
C THR A 118 18.84 1.27 -19.67
N ILE A 119 17.79 2.04 -19.91
CA ILE A 119 17.75 3.05 -20.96
C ILE A 119 18.89 4.06 -20.77
N ARG A 120 19.09 4.52 -19.54
CA ARG A 120 20.14 5.51 -19.22
C ARG A 120 21.53 4.98 -19.51
N ILE A 121 21.81 3.72 -19.16
CA ILE A 121 23.11 3.07 -19.39
C ILE A 121 23.34 2.80 -20.87
N PHE A 122 22.37 2.20 -21.57
CA PHE A 122 22.57 1.74 -22.95
C PHE A 122 22.32 2.80 -24.01
N VAL A 123 21.31 3.69 -23.81
CA VAL A 123 20.96 4.72 -24.79
C VAL A 123 21.79 5.98 -24.58
N PHE A 124 21.95 6.43 -23.34
CA PHE A 124 22.68 7.66 -23.02
C PHE A 124 24.15 7.43 -22.67
N HIS A 125 24.64 6.19 -22.75
CA HIS A 125 26.04 5.82 -22.49
C HIS A 125 26.56 6.31 -21.12
N ALA A 126 25.68 6.36 -20.12
CA ALA A 126 25.98 6.90 -18.79
C ALA A 126 26.88 5.98 -17.94
N GLN A 127 27.50 4.94 -18.53
CA GLN A 127 28.40 4.02 -17.81
C GLN A 127 29.54 4.74 -17.11
N GLN A 128 30.12 5.74 -17.79
CA GLN A 128 31.24 6.50 -17.24
C GLN A 128 30.83 7.31 -16.01
N GLU A 129 29.66 7.96 -16.04
CA GLU A 129 29.14 8.71 -14.88
C GLU A 129 28.99 7.81 -13.64
N TYR A 130 28.47 6.59 -13.82
CA TYR A 130 28.33 5.61 -12.73
C TYR A 130 29.69 5.12 -12.24
N THR A 131 30.62 4.83 -13.14
CA THR A 131 31.99 4.41 -12.78
C THR A 131 32.67 5.50 -11.96
N ASP A 132 32.62 6.75 -12.40
CA ASP A 132 33.21 7.89 -11.70
C ASP A 132 32.55 8.11 -10.33
N PHE A 133 31.23 7.92 -10.24
CA PHE A 133 30.51 8.00 -8.97
C PHE A 133 30.99 6.92 -7.98
N PHE A 134 31.13 5.67 -8.41
CA PHE A 134 31.63 4.59 -7.57
C PHE A 134 33.09 4.80 -7.18
N LEU A 135 33.94 5.29 -8.06
CA LEU A 135 35.33 5.62 -7.76
C LEU A 135 35.43 6.74 -6.72
N LYS A 136 34.58 7.79 -6.82
CA LYS A 136 34.52 8.86 -5.81
C LYS A 136 34.07 8.32 -4.44
N ILE A 137 33.12 7.39 -4.40
CA ILE A 137 32.70 6.74 -3.16
C ILE A 137 33.86 5.92 -2.59
N ALA A 138 34.51 5.09 -3.40
CA ALA A 138 35.64 4.26 -2.97
C ALA A 138 36.77 5.12 -2.37
N GLN A 139 37.10 6.25 -3.00
CA GLN A 139 38.05 7.24 -2.47
C GLN A 139 37.68 7.74 -1.08
N ARG A 140 36.38 8.02 -0.83
CA ARG A 140 35.91 8.48 0.49
C ARG A 140 36.10 7.43 1.58
N PHE A 141 36.09 6.15 1.20
CA PHE A 141 36.34 5.02 2.11
C PHE A 141 37.82 4.62 2.17
N GLY A 142 38.73 5.43 1.57
CA GLY A 142 40.16 5.19 1.64
C GLY A 142 40.67 4.14 0.66
N THR A 143 39.85 3.72 -0.31
CA THR A 143 40.26 2.77 -1.36
C THR A 143 40.98 3.52 -2.47
N ASN A 144 42.12 3.01 -2.95
CA ASN A 144 42.84 3.60 -4.05
C ASN A 144 42.06 3.38 -5.37
N PRO A 145 41.66 4.47 -6.09
CA PRO A 145 40.92 4.33 -7.35
C PRO A 145 41.72 3.67 -8.47
N ALA A 146 43.06 3.65 -8.35
CA ALA A 146 43.97 3.00 -9.30
C ALA A 146 44.18 1.49 -9.01
N ASP A 147 43.50 0.96 -7.97
CA ASP A 147 43.57 -0.44 -7.61
C ASP A 147 43.02 -1.30 -8.79
N PRO A 148 43.82 -2.21 -9.36
CA PRO A 148 43.40 -3.04 -10.47
C PRO A 148 42.23 -3.96 -10.11
N ASP A 149 42.14 -4.43 -8.86
CA ASP A 149 41.06 -5.29 -8.42
C ASP A 149 39.72 -4.51 -8.34
N LEU A 150 39.76 -3.24 -7.89
CA LEU A 150 38.59 -2.36 -7.91
C LEU A 150 38.13 -2.12 -9.34
N GLN A 151 39.04 -1.80 -10.24
CA GLN A 151 38.71 -1.55 -11.64
C GLN A 151 38.12 -2.78 -12.33
N ALA A 152 38.71 -3.97 -12.09
CA ALA A 152 38.19 -5.24 -12.60
C ALA A 152 36.79 -5.51 -12.05
N THR A 153 36.56 -5.25 -10.76
CA THR A 153 35.24 -5.40 -10.14
C THR A 153 34.20 -4.47 -10.76
N LEU A 154 34.55 -3.19 -10.95
CA LEU A 154 33.66 -2.23 -11.61
C LEU A 154 33.36 -2.62 -13.06
N HIS A 155 34.38 -3.06 -13.80
CA HIS A 155 34.20 -3.55 -15.17
C HIS A 155 33.22 -4.73 -15.20
N ASN A 156 33.39 -5.72 -14.31
CA ASN A 156 32.51 -6.87 -14.20
C ASN A 156 31.10 -6.51 -13.82
N LEU A 157 30.92 -5.48 -12.98
CA LEU A 157 29.60 -5.00 -12.56
C LEU A 157 28.77 -4.47 -13.75
N PHE A 158 29.41 -3.84 -14.73
CA PHE A 158 28.74 -3.32 -15.93
C PHE A 158 28.62 -4.33 -17.08
N THR A 159 29.10 -5.55 -16.90
CA THR A 159 28.77 -6.62 -17.84
C THR A 159 27.28 -6.97 -17.75
N PRO A 160 26.66 -7.52 -18.81
CA PRO A 160 25.26 -7.95 -18.76
C PRO A 160 24.95 -8.90 -17.59
N ALA A 161 25.88 -9.82 -17.28
CA ALA A 161 25.73 -10.73 -16.15
C ALA A 161 25.84 -10.03 -14.81
N GLY A 162 26.78 -9.10 -14.64
CA GLY A 162 26.95 -8.29 -13.43
C GLY A 162 25.75 -7.39 -13.16
N LEU A 163 25.23 -6.74 -14.21
CA LEU A 163 24.02 -5.93 -14.12
C LEU A 163 22.80 -6.79 -13.73
N ALA A 164 22.64 -7.97 -14.36
CA ALA A 164 21.53 -8.87 -14.02
C ALA A 164 21.59 -9.30 -12.56
N LEU A 165 22.76 -9.67 -12.06
CA LEU A 165 22.96 -10.05 -10.66
C LEU A 165 22.67 -8.88 -9.71
N THR A 166 23.18 -7.70 -10.03
CA THR A 166 22.95 -6.48 -9.25
C THR A 166 21.46 -6.14 -9.19
N PHE A 167 20.77 -6.17 -10.33
CA PHE A 167 19.33 -5.94 -10.37
C PHE A 167 18.55 -6.97 -9.56
N PHE A 168 18.97 -8.24 -9.61
CA PHE A 168 18.33 -9.29 -8.83
C PHE A 168 18.43 -9.02 -7.31
N PHE A 169 19.61 -8.66 -6.81
CA PHE A 169 19.79 -8.31 -5.41
C PHE A 169 18.99 -7.07 -5.00
N TRP A 170 19.02 -6.02 -5.82
CA TRP A 170 18.26 -4.81 -5.56
C TRP A 170 16.74 -5.06 -5.59
N MET A 171 16.27 -5.95 -6.46
CA MET A 171 14.87 -6.36 -6.50
C MET A 171 14.45 -7.01 -5.17
N ILE A 172 15.27 -7.95 -4.66
CA ILE A 172 14.98 -8.60 -3.37
C ILE A 172 14.89 -7.54 -2.25
N ILE A 173 15.87 -6.64 -2.17
CA ILE A 173 15.88 -5.57 -1.19
C ILE A 173 14.64 -4.68 -1.33
N ALA A 174 14.30 -4.28 -2.54
CA ALA A 174 13.12 -3.44 -2.81
C ALA A 174 11.82 -4.13 -2.37
N VAL A 175 11.65 -5.41 -2.69
CA VAL A 175 10.47 -6.19 -2.30
C VAL A 175 10.36 -6.31 -0.78
N VAL A 176 11.46 -6.61 -0.10
CA VAL A 176 11.48 -6.74 1.37
C VAL A 176 11.14 -5.41 2.02
N LEU A 177 11.80 -4.31 1.63
CA LEU A 177 11.56 -2.98 2.21
C LEU A 177 10.14 -2.48 1.94
N ALA A 178 9.63 -2.68 0.72
CA ALA A 178 8.26 -2.30 0.37
C ALA A 178 7.23 -3.17 1.12
N SER A 179 7.50 -4.45 1.35
CA SER A 179 6.66 -5.33 2.17
C SER A 179 6.60 -4.86 3.62
N VAL A 180 7.74 -4.44 4.18
CA VAL A 180 7.79 -3.83 5.52
C VAL A 180 6.95 -2.55 5.56
N GLY A 181 7.09 -1.67 4.56
CA GLY A 181 6.29 -0.45 4.42
C GLY A 181 4.79 -0.74 4.38
N GLY A 182 4.37 -1.73 3.59
CA GLY A 182 2.98 -2.16 3.50
C GLY A 182 2.44 -2.74 4.81
N THR A 183 3.26 -3.51 5.53
CA THR A 183 2.91 -4.04 6.85
C THR A 183 2.71 -2.90 7.86
N LEU A 184 3.67 -1.98 7.96
CA LEU A 184 3.58 -0.83 8.85
C LEU A 184 2.35 0.02 8.57
N ALA A 185 2.09 0.34 7.30
CA ALA A 185 0.91 1.11 6.92
C ALA A 185 -0.40 0.41 7.33
N SER A 186 -0.50 -0.91 7.17
CA SER A 186 -1.67 -1.67 7.59
C SER A 186 -1.90 -1.63 9.10
N LEU A 187 -0.83 -1.56 9.90
CA LEU A 187 -0.91 -1.45 11.36
C LEU A 187 -1.31 -0.02 11.80
N PHE A 188 -0.68 1.00 11.23
CA PHE A 188 -0.95 2.40 11.59
C PHE A 188 -2.33 2.87 11.12
N LEU A 189 -2.82 2.34 10.03
CA LEU A 189 -4.13 2.70 9.50
C LEU A 189 -5.29 1.93 10.14
N ARG A 190 -5.05 1.06 11.12
CA ARG A 190 -6.15 0.43 11.88
C ARG A 190 -6.92 1.50 12.66
N PRO A 191 -8.26 1.53 12.56
CA PRO A 191 -9.05 2.40 13.41
C PRO A 191 -8.75 2.01 14.87
N ARG A 192 -8.32 2.97 15.68
CA ARG A 192 -8.29 2.79 17.12
C ARG A 192 -9.75 2.62 17.54
N ASN A 193 -10.13 1.40 17.93
CA ASN A 193 -11.38 1.21 18.66
C ASN A 193 -11.24 1.98 19.99
N THR A 194 -11.65 3.24 19.99
CA THR A 194 -11.98 3.92 21.23
C THR A 194 -13.18 3.17 21.81
N ARG A 195 -12.89 2.17 22.67
CA ARG A 195 -13.89 1.65 23.59
C ARG A 195 -14.19 2.81 24.56
N LEU A 196 -15.27 3.52 24.29
CA LEU A 196 -15.99 4.31 25.28
C LEU A 196 -17.01 3.42 25.95
#